data_5aa90f16cab5abf189edb0c7d6bdcd02
#
_entry.id   5aa90f16cab5abf189edb0c7d6bdcd02
#
_cell.length_a   1.000
_cell.length_b   1.000
_cell.length_c   1.000
_cell.angle_alpha   90.00
_cell.angle_beta   90.00
_cell.angle_gamma   90.00
#
_symmetry.space_group_name_H-M   'P 1'
#
loop_
_entity.id
_entity.type
_entity.pdbx_description
1 polymer ?
#
loop_
_entity_poly.entity_id
_entity_poly.type
_entity_poly.pdbx_seq_one_letter_code
_entity_poly.pdbx_strand_id
1 'polypeptide(L)'
;MTMTKTFKEADEKFQELMKSVNDRLIAINNGTFSNNKELKCKDNKELSLFDNVALELREIENEDNIKKPSHYASDKGFEVFDVQEAFIHELKGMAASYWCNVVKYILRFQKKNGVEDLKKAKYYLEKLIEEELQK
;
A
#
# COMPACT_ATOMS: atom_id res chain seq x y z
N MET A 1 -6.93 0.62 -20.18
CA MET A 1 -7.40 -0.78 -20.28
C MET A 1 -6.83 -1.71 -19.20
N THR A 2 -6.32 -1.21 -18.09
CA THR A 2 -5.65 -1.99 -17.02
C THR A 2 -6.40 -2.04 -15.69
N MET A 3 -7.46 -1.23 -15.50
CA MET A 3 -8.26 -1.21 -14.26
C MET A 3 -9.08 -2.47 -13.99
N THR A 4 -9.49 -3.19 -15.03
CA THR A 4 -10.30 -4.41 -14.89
C THR A 4 -9.50 -5.62 -14.40
N LYS A 5 -8.19 -5.64 -14.63
CA LYS A 5 -7.33 -6.79 -14.29
C LYS A 5 -7.03 -6.86 -12.80
N THR A 6 -6.66 -5.73 -12.18
CA THR A 6 -6.34 -5.63 -10.75
C THR A 6 -7.57 -5.86 -9.86
N PHE A 7 -8.73 -5.38 -10.26
CA PHE A 7 -9.96 -5.59 -9.50
C PHE A 7 -10.40 -7.06 -9.57
N LYS A 8 -10.23 -7.68 -10.72
CA LYS A 8 -10.55 -9.10 -10.92
C LYS A 8 -9.60 -10.01 -10.12
N GLU A 9 -8.30 -9.70 -10.11
CA GLU A 9 -7.31 -10.43 -9.31
C GLU A 9 -7.54 -10.29 -7.79
N ALA A 10 -7.99 -9.13 -7.32
CA ALA A 10 -8.37 -8.92 -5.93
C ALA A 10 -9.64 -9.69 -5.56
N ASP A 11 -10.64 -9.70 -6.43
CA ASP A 11 -11.87 -10.45 -6.23
C ASP A 11 -11.62 -11.97 -6.26
N GLU A 12 -10.81 -12.47 -7.17
CA GLU A 12 -10.40 -13.88 -7.22
C GLU A 12 -9.68 -14.31 -5.94
N LYS A 13 -8.73 -13.52 -5.42
CA LYS A 13 -8.05 -13.77 -4.15
C LYS A 13 -9.01 -13.76 -2.95
N PHE A 14 -9.95 -12.82 -2.94
CA PHE A 14 -10.98 -12.77 -1.90
C PHE A 14 -11.88 -14.00 -1.93
N GLN A 15 -12.30 -14.44 -3.11
CA GLN A 15 -13.11 -15.64 -3.27
C GLN A 15 -12.34 -16.91 -2.86
N GLU A 16 -11.06 -17.01 -3.20
CA GLU A 16 -10.19 -18.12 -2.74
C GLU A 16 -10.04 -18.14 -1.22
N LEU A 17 -9.85 -16.97 -0.59
CA LEU A 17 -9.76 -16.85 0.86
C LEU A 17 -11.06 -17.27 1.53
N MET A 18 -12.21 -16.78 1.05
CA MET A 18 -13.53 -17.12 1.57
C MET A 18 -13.84 -18.61 1.41
N LYS A 19 -13.43 -19.20 0.30
CA LYS A 19 -13.54 -20.65 0.08
C LYS A 19 -12.70 -21.43 1.09
N SER A 20 -11.44 -21.05 1.30
CA SER A 20 -10.55 -21.67 2.29
C SER A 20 -11.09 -21.58 3.71
N VAL A 21 -11.65 -20.42 4.12
CA VAL A 21 -12.29 -20.23 5.42
C VAL A 21 -13.52 -21.14 5.55
N ASN A 22 -14.36 -21.21 4.53
CA ASN A 22 -15.56 -22.05 4.55
C ASN A 22 -15.23 -23.55 4.61
N ASP A 23 -14.22 -24.01 3.85
CA ASP A 23 -13.76 -25.39 3.86
C ASP A 23 -13.19 -25.79 5.24
N ARG A 24 -12.48 -24.88 5.91
CA ARG A 24 -11.99 -25.07 7.30
C ARG A 24 -13.13 -25.11 8.31
N LEU A 25 -14.15 -24.25 8.18
CA LEU A 25 -15.33 -24.26 9.04
C LEU A 25 -16.13 -25.56 8.89
N ILE A 26 -16.27 -26.06 7.66
CA ILE A 26 -16.92 -27.37 7.39
C ILE A 26 -16.11 -28.51 8.01
N ALA A 27 -14.78 -28.49 7.90
CA ALA A 27 -13.91 -29.51 8.49
C ALA A 27 -14.00 -29.53 10.04
N ILE A 28 -14.11 -28.38 10.68
CA ILE A 28 -14.31 -28.23 12.13
C ILE A 28 -15.68 -28.85 12.52
N ASN A 29 -16.74 -28.48 11.81
CA ASN A 29 -18.11 -29.00 12.08
C ASN A 29 -18.23 -30.50 11.90
N ASN A 30 -17.45 -31.09 10.97
CA ASN A 30 -17.45 -32.50 10.69
C ASN A 30 -16.46 -33.32 11.55
N GLY A 31 -15.75 -32.67 12.50
CA GLY A 31 -14.79 -33.34 13.39
C GLY A 31 -13.55 -33.93 12.69
N THR A 32 -13.28 -33.52 11.44
CA THR A 32 -12.17 -34.06 10.63
C THR A 32 -10.91 -33.19 10.68
N PHE A 33 -10.90 -32.15 11.52
CA PHE A 33 -9.75 -31.24 11.63
C PHE A 33 -8.66 -31.86 12.50
N SER A 34 -7.63 -32.40 11.87
CA SER A 34 -6.39 -32.80 12.54
C SER A 34 -5.45 -31.58 12.65
N ASN A 35 -5.15 -31.20 13.89
CA ASN A 35 -4.27 -30.07 14.24
C ASN A 35 -2.80 -30.32 13.82
N ASN A 36 -2.43 -30.09 12.56
CA ASN A 36 -1.05 -30.24 12.11
C ASN A 36 -0.50 -29.05 11.31
N LYS A 37 -0.84 -27.82 11.72
CA LYS A 37 0.00 -26.62 11.47
C LYS A 37 -0.19 -25.64 12.63
N GLU A 38 0.49 -25.91 13.72
CA GLU A 38 0.68 -24.96 14.82
C GLU A 38 1.63 -23.86 14.34
N LEU A 39 1.12 -22.66 14.13
CA LEU A 39 1.92 -21.43 14.09
C LEU A 39 2.29 -21.08 15.53
N LYS A 40 3.49 -21.48 15.95
CA LYS A 40 4.03 -21.11 17.27
C LYS A 40 4.45 -19.65 17.28
N CYS A 41 3.71 -18.82 18.00
CA CYS A 41 4.22 -17.52 18.42
C CYS A 41 5.29 -17.67 19.49
N LYS A 42 6.17 -16.66 19.63
CA LYS A 42 7.32 -16.65 20.54
C LYS A 42 6.98 -16.87 22.03
N ASP A 43 5.71 -16.82 22.41
CA ASP A 43 5.21 -16.90 23.77
C ASP A 43 4.40 -18.19 24.09
N ASN A 44 4.59 -19.26 23.33
CA ASN A 44 3.96 -20.58 23.54
C ASN A 44 2.44 -20.57 23.78
N LYS A 45 1.69 -19.60 23.26
CA LYS A 45 0.25 -19.53 23.34
C LYS A 45 -0.35 -20.05 22.03
N GLU A 46 -1.18 -21.11 22.09
CA GLU A 46 -1.97 -21.52 20.94
C GLU A 46 -2.94 -20.39 20.55
N LEU A 47 -2.81 -19.91 19.31
CA LEU A 47 -3.73 -18.91 18.75
C LEU A 47 -5.02 -19.60 18.31
N SER A 48 -6.16 -19.00 18.61
CA SER A 48 -7.44 -19.44 18.09
C SER A 48 -7.48 -19.31 16.55
N LEU A 49 -8.40 -20.03 15.90
CA LEU A 49 -8.59 -19.89 14.45
C LEU A 49 -8.85 -18.44 14.03
N PHE A 50 -9.59 -17.70 14.86
CA PHE A 50 -9.89 -16.27 14.62
C PHE A 50 -8.63 -15.40 14.74
N ASP A 51 -7.75 -15.68 15.69
CA ASP A 51 -6.48 -14.96 15.85
C ASP A 51 -5.56 -15.21 14.64
N ASN A 52 -5.51 -16.43 14.10
CA ASN A 52 -4.74 -16.75 12.91
C ASN A 52 -5.28 -16.04 11.67
N VAL A 53 -6.59 -16.02 11.46
CA VAL A 53 -7.23 -15.30 10.35
C VAL A 53 -7.00 -13.79 10.50
N ALA A 54 -7.09 -13.25 11.72
CA ALA A 54 -6.81 -11.82 11.98
C ALA A 54 -5.35 -11.45 11.71
N LEU A 55 -4.40 -12.35 11.96
CA LEU A 55 -2.99 -12.12 11.62
C LEU A 55 -2.77 -12.15 10.11
N GLU A 56 -3.33 -13.13 9.40
CA GLU A 56 -3.26 -13.21 7.93
C GLU A 56 -3.85 -11.94 7.27
N LEU A 57 -4.99 -11.46 7.76
CA LEU A 57 -5.60 -10.21 7.27
C LEU A 57 -4.71 -8.99 7.54
N ARG A 58 -4.08 -8.89 8.72
CA ARG A 58 -3.14 -7.80 9.03
C ARG A 58 -1.89 -7.84 8.16
N GLU A 59 -1.40 -9.02 7.81
CA GLU A 59 -0.25 -9.16 6.90
C GLU A 59 -0.60 -8.69 5.48
N ILE A 60 -1.80 -9.02 4.98
CA ILE A 60 -2.32 -8.55 3.68
C ILE A 60 -2.47 -7.03 3.69
N GLU A 61 -3.09 -6.44 4.72
CA GLU A 61 -3.22 -4.98 4.86
C GLU A 61 -1.85 -4.27 4.95
N ASN A 62 -0.87 -4.89 5.62
CA ASN A 62 0.49 -4.35 5.71
C ASN A 62 1.23 -4.39 4.38
N GLU A 63 1.09 -5.45 3.59
CA GLU A 63 1.69 -5.52 2.24
C GLU A 63 1.12 -4.45 1.31
N ASP A 64 -0.19 -4.24 1.32
CA ASP A 64 -0.83 -3.21 0.52
C ASP A 64 -0.39 -1.79 0.95
N ASN A 65 -0.24 -1.56 2.25
CA ASN A 65 0.26 -0.29 2.78
C ASN A 65 1.72 0.01 2.40
N ILE A 66 2.54 -1.01 2.15
CA ILE A 66 3.92 -0.85 1.69
C ILE A 66 3.98 -0.65 0.18
N LYS A 67 3.28 -1.51 -0.58
CA LYS A 67 3.33 -1.50 -2.05
C LYS A 67 2.51 -0.36 -2.65
N LYS A 68 1.31 -0.09 -2.10
CA LYS A 68 0.35 0.92 -2.60
C LYS A 68 -0.31 1.70 -1.47
N PRO A 69 0.43 2.54 -0.75
CA PRO A 69 -0.15 3.31 0.34
C PRO A 69 -1.30 4.19 -0.17
N SER A 70 -2.45 4.11 0.47
CA SER A 70 -3.70 4.80 0.05
C SER A 70 -3.54 6.31 -0.14
N HIS A 71 -2.64 6.95 0.61
CA HIS A 71 -2.37 8.38 0.49
C HIS A 71 -1.55 8.76 -0.76
N TYR A 72 -1.07 7.80 -1.54
CA TYR A 72 -0.43 8.02 -2.84
C TYR A 72 -1.34 7.67 -4.02
N ALA A 73 -2.48 7.03 -3.78
CA ALA A 73 -3.43 6.68 -4.82
C ALA A 73 -4.51 7.76 -4.98
N SER A 74 -4.87 8.07 -6.22
CA SER A 74 -6.04 8.89 -6.54
C SER A 74 -7.29 8.04 -6.69
N ASP A 75 -8.47 8.66 -6.54
CA ASP A 75 -9.77 7.99 -6.76
C ASP A 75 -9.99 7.57 -8.23
N LYS A 76 -9.14 8.05 -9.14
CA LYS A 76 -9.13 7.70 -10.57
C LYS A 76 -8.10 6.63 -10.93
N GLY A 77 -7.43 6.03 -9.95
CA GLY A 77 -6.47 4.95 -10.14
C GLY A 77 -5.06 5.38 -10.54
N PHE A 78 -4.74 6.69 -10.48
CA PHE A 78 -3.37 7.18 -10.65
C PHE A 78 -2.64 7.16 -9.32
N GLU A 79 -1.37 6.78 -9.35
CA GLU A 79 -0.46 6.92 -8.21
C GLU A 79 0.44 8.14 -8.37
N VAL A 80 1.02 8.60 -7.26
CA VAL A 80 1.99 9.71 -7.28
C VAL A 80 3.16 9.42 -8.23
N PHE A 81 3.61 8.16 -8.28
CA PHE A 81 4.70 7.76 -9.16
C PHE A 81 4.34 7.84 -10.65
N ASP A 82 3.10 7.52 -11.03
CA ASP A 82 2.65 7.66 -12.43
C ASP A 82 2.74 9.11 -12.89
N VAL A 83 2.35 10.06 -12.01
CA VAL A 83 2.46 11.49 -12.30
C VAL A 83 3.92 11.94 -12.37
N GLN A 84 4.75 11.44 -11.46
CA GLN A 84 6.17 11.77 -11.46
C GLN A 84 6.86 11.27 -12.73
N GLU A 85 6.63 10.04 -13.12
CA GLU A 85 7.18 9.45 -14.34
C GLU A 85 6.72 10.21 -15.60
N ALA A 86 5.44 10.55 -15.68
CA ALA A 86 4.87 11.24 -16.84
C ALA A 86 5.42 12.66 -17.05
N PHE A 87 5.88 13.37 -16.00
CA PHE A 87 6.23 14.79 -16.06
C PHE A 87 7.67 15.14 -15.65
N ILE A 88 8.48 14.16 -15.24
CA ILE A 88 9.86 14.44 -14.83
C ILE A 88 10.76 14.90 -15.99
N HIS A 89 10.45 14.48 -17.21
CA HIS A 89 11.15 14.83 -18.45
C HIS A 89 12.68 14.73 -18.33
N GLU A 90 13.39 15.84 -18.59
CA GLU A 90 14.86 15.89 -18.63
C GLU A 90 15.51 16.28 -17.30
N LEU A 91 14.73 16.44 -16.23
CA LEU A 91 15.28 16.76 -14.91
C LEU A 91 16.22 15.64 -14.43
N LYS A 92 17.39 16.01 -13.90
CA LYS A 92 18.41 15.06 -13.43
C LYS A 92 18.94 15.48 -12.07
N GLY A 93 19.58 14.53 -11.39
CA GLY A 93 20.27 14.79 -10.13
C GLY A 93 19.34 15.30 -9.03
N MET A 94 19.77 16.33 -8.33
CA MET A 94 19.04 16.93 -7.20
C MET A 94 17.76 17.64 -7.64
N ALA A 95 17.75 18.29 -8.81
CA ALA A 95 16.56 18.92 -9.36
C ALA A 95 15.40 17.90 -9.54
N ALA A 96 15.68 16.73 -10.10
CA ALA A 96 14.69 15.66 -10.21
C ALA A 96 14.18 15.20 -8.83
N SER A 97 15.06 15.07 -7.86
CA SER A 97 14.71 14.68 -6.48
C SER A 97 13.80 15.73 -5.81
N TYR A 98 14.15 17.02 -5.93
CA TYR A 98 13.34 18.11 -5.39
C TYR A 98 11.97 18.18 -6.05
N TRP A 99 11.91 18.07 -7.37
CA TRP A 99 10.67 18.04 -8.11
C TRP A 99 9.76 16.88 -7.68
N CYS A 100 10.29 15.65 -7.59
CA CYS A 100 9.54 14.49 -7.12
C CYS A 100 8.97 14.69 -5.71
N ASN A 101 9.74 15.33 -4.81
CA ASN A 101 9.26 15.64 -3.46
C ASN A 101 8.14 16.69 -3.48
N VAL A 102 8.24 17.72 -4.32
CA VAL A 102 7.16 18.73 -4.48
C VAL A 102 5.86 18.05 -4.91
N VAL A 103 5.89 17.28 -5.99
CA VAL A 103 4.73 16.55 -6.52
C VAL A 103 4.13 15.62 -5.48
N LYS A 104 4.97 14.82 -4.83
CA LYS A 104 4.55 13.90 -3.78
C LYS A 104 3.79 14.59 -2.64
N TYR A 105 4.32 15.70 -2.12
CA TYR A 105 3.71 16.39 -0.99
C TYR A 105 2.43 17.12 -1.39
N ILE A 106 2.39 17.72 -2.58
CA ILE A 106 1.18 18.38 -3.10
C ILE A 106 0.05 17.38 -3.36
N LEU A 107 0.35 16.21 -3.93
CA LEU A 107 -0.71 15.26 -4.28
C LEU A 107 -1.29 14.53 -3.06
N ARG A 108 -0.52 14.35 -1.99
CA ARG A 108 -0.98 13.59 -0.83
C ARG A 108 -1.44 14.42 0.37
N PHE A 109 -1.31 15.76 0.36
CA PHE A 109 -1.51 16.58 1.56
C PHE A 109 -2.89 16.40 2.21
N GLN A 110 -3.94 16.24 1.41
CA GLN A 110 -5.31 16.03 1.93
C GLN A 110 -5.49 14.69 2.63
N LYS A 111 -4.76 13.67 2.18
CA LYS A 111 -4.90 12.28 2.67
C LYS A 111 -3.91 11.95 3.81
N LYS A 112 -2.93 12.83 4.11
CA LYS A 112 -1.88 12.52 5.11
C LYS A 112 -1.68 13.63 6.13
N ASN A 113 -0.78 14.59 5.88
CA ASN A 113 -0.30 15.54 6.91
C ASN A 113 -0.86 16.96 6.74
N GLY A 114 -1.80 17.18 5.83
CA GLY A 114 -2.43 18.49 5.62
C GLY A 114 -1.41 19.60 5.35
N VAL A 115 -1.52 20.69 6.12
CA VAL A 115 -0.68 21.89 5.97
C VAL A 115 0.83 21.61 6.14
N GLU A 116 1.19 20.59 6.90
CA GLU A 116 2.60 20.20 7.07
C GLU A 116 3.20 19.73 5.73
N ASP A 117 2.48 18.92 4.97
CA ASP A 117 2.92 18.48 3.65
C ASP A 117 3.01 19.66 2.66
N LEU A 118 2.12 20.66 2.74
CA LEU A 118 2.24 21.89 1.94
C LEU A 118 3.49 22.69 2.30
N LYS A 119 3.88 22.77 3.57
CA LYS A 119 5.13 23.41 3.99
C LYS A 119 6.36 22.66 3.47
N LYS A 120 6.32 21.33 3.46
CA LYS A 120 7.38 20.48 2.86
C LYS A 120 7.46 20.71 1.35
N ALA A 121 6.32 20.75 0.67
CA ALA A 121 6.29 21.07 -0.77
C ALA A 121 6.94 22.42 -1.08
N LYS A 122 6.59 23.46 -0.31
CA LYS A 122 7.19 24.78 -0.43
C LYS A 122 8.72 24.73 -0.28
N TYR A 123 9.22 24.08 0.76
CA TYR A 123 10.66 23.94 1.00
C TYR A 123 11.39 23.28 -0.20
N TYR A 124 10.86 22.20 -0.74
CA TYR A 124 11.48 21.53 -1.88
C TYR A 124 11.34 22.33 -3.18
N LEU A 125 10.26 23.11 -3.32
CA LEU A 125 10.10 24.02 -4.45
C LEU A 125 11.15 25.15 -4.42
N GLU A 126 11.42 25.73 -3.25
CA GLU A 126 12.49 26.72 -3.08
C GLU A 126 13.85 26.13 -3.44
N LYS A 127 14.15 24.89 -3.02
CA LYS A 127 15.39 24.19 -3.39
C LYS A 127 15.49 23.90 -4.89
N LEU A 128 14.39 23.56 -5.54
CA LEU A 128 14.35 23.36 -6.98
C LEU A 128 14.63 24.67 -7.74
N ILE A 129 14.05 25.77 -7.29
CA ILE A 129 14.29 27.10 -7.88
C ILE A 129 15.76 27.50 -7.73
N GLU A 130 16.36 27.31 -6.54
CA GLU A 130 17.78 27.57 -6.32
C GLU A 130 18.66 26.76 -7.26
N GLU A 131 18.38 25.47 -7.48
CA GLU A 131 19.13 24.57 -8.36
C GLU A 131 19.02 25.00 -9.84
N GLU A 132 17.83 25.41 -10.28
CA GLU A 132 17.63 25.87 -11.66
C GLU A 132 18.25 27.23 -11.96
N LEU A 133 18.35 28.13 -10.95
CA LEU A 133 19.01 29.42 -11.09
C LEU A 133 20.54 29.34 -11.17
N GLN A 134 21.13 28.19 -10.78
CA GLN A 134 22.59 27.96 -10.82
C GLN A 134 23.07 27.35 -12.14
N LYS A 135 22.17 27.04 -13.06
CA LYS A 135 22.51 26.50 -14.39
C LYS A 135 22.85 27.62 -15.37
#